data_bdbbbd347e47517d2cff0d3ff7461def
#
_entry.id   bdbbbd347e47517d2cff0d3ff7461def
#
_cell.length_a   1.000
_cell.length_b   1.000
_cell.length_c   1.000
_cell.angle_alpha   90.00
_cell.angle_beta   90.00
_cell.angle_gamma   90.00
#
_symmetry.space_group_name_H-M   'P 1'
#
loop_
_entity.id
_entity.type
_entity.pdbx_description
1 polymer ?
#
loop_
_entity_poly.entity_id
_entity_poly.type
_entity_poly.pdbx_seq_one_letter_code
_entity_poly.pdbx_strand_id
1 'polypeptide(L)'
;MSYDSKPWLKSYDAGVEPEMALPGGSLAERFLQVFRESPGRPAARYMGSTMTFGDLLEMSGRFARGLQEIGLRKGDVVTVQLPNMPQYLVAVVGTLRAGCILSGLSPLLTPDEMSFQLNDCASKALVTLDLLYEAKFARVAGSVPSLRTVLVAGFLETVRGGAAVPDRPALPDKTVEAFMNFVDRHAAEPYEAACASGDTCFLQYTGGTTGTAKGAMLTHGNILANMGQFDQWMKFGHDAETLLTGFPMFHQAGLFIASSALAFGMPQVLIPDPRNVEHIVRELRESGPSFVGNVPSLYLMLLGNEDFRKLDFSGVKYCMSGAAAFPVDKVRLLESVVGAGKMLEVWGMTETSPLITANPARGRKKAGSVGLPLPATRFRIVDLAHGCTEVPVGEEGELICSGAQVMRGYWNRPAETRNALREHDGAVWMHTGDVGRMDEDGYVYVVDRAKDMIIVGGYKVFSSEVEDKFYKHPAVGLCALIGLPNPERPDSEVVKLVVQKSPACREAPDGEVEADLRAFAREKLAPYKAPKIYEFVDAIPLTSVGKVNKKALRGRA
;
A
#
# COMPACT_ATOMS: atom_id res chain seq x y z
N MET A 1 27.38 15.19 9.99
CA MET A 1 27.60 13.85 9.39
C MET A 1 27.04 13.90 7.97
N SER A 2 27.75 13.38 6.99
CA SER A 2 27.21 13.22 5.63
C SER A 2 26.38 11.95 5.54
N TYR A 3 25.31 11.95 4.74
CA TYR A 3 24.51 10.76 4.46
C TYR A 3 25.29 9.67 3.72
N ASP A 4 26.35 10.04 3.00
CA ASP A 4 27.23 9.07 2.33
C ASP A 4 27.99 8.16 3.31
N SER A 5 28.19 8.60 4.57
CA SER A 5 28.74 7.75 5.63
C SER A 5 27.76 6.72 6.18
N LYS A 6 26.50 6.73 5.68
CA LYS A 6 25.42 5.83 6.08
C LYS A 6 25.26 5.74 7.61
N PRO A 7 24.95 6.86 8.30
CA PRO A 7 24.96 6.92 9.78
C PRO A 7 23.99 5.94 10.44
N TRP A 8 23.03 5.40 9.73
CA TRP A 8 22.05 4.42 10.19
C TRP A 8 22.61 3.00 10.35
N LEU A 9 23.75 2.67 9.74
CA LEU A 9 24.32 1.30 9.79
C LEU A 9 24.66 0.83 11.20
N LYS A 10 25.04 1.75 12.10
CA LYS A 10 25.31 1.43 13.50
C LYS A 10 24.09 0.94 14.28
N SER A 11 22.90 1.18 13.75
CA SER A 11 21.60 0.83 14.35
C SER A 11 20.91 -0.37 13.67
N TYR A 12 21.59 -0.99 12.70
CA TYR A 12 21.09 -2.22 12.07
C TYR A 12 21.08 -3.38 13.05
N ASP A 13 20.13 -4.27 12.89
CA ASP A 13 20.11 -5.54 13.61
C ASP A 13 21.33 -6.40 13.26
N ALA A 14 21.82 -7.15 14.23
CA ALA A 14 22.95 -8.06 14.02
C ALA A 14 22.66 -9.03 12.86
N GLY A 15 23.61 -9.14 11.92
CA GLY A 15 23.53 -9.99 10.75
C GLY A 15 22.67 -9.44 9.61
N VAL A 16 22.20 -8.19 9.69
CA VAL A 16 21.68 -7.47 8.53
C VAL A 16 22.84 -6.81 7.81
N GLU A 17 23.14 -7.29 6.60
CA GLU A 17 24.24 -6.76 5.79
C GLU A 17 23.82 -5.45 5.11
N PRO A 18 24.67 -4.41 5.07
CA PRO A 18 24.37 -3.13 4.42
C PRO A 18 24.15 -3.23 2.92
N GLU A 19 24.82 -4.16 2.30
CA GLU A 19 24.75 -4.43 0.85
C GLU A 19 24.17 -5.81 0.62
N MET A 20 23.59 -6.02 -0.56
CA MET A 20 23.05 -7.31 -0.97
C MET A 20 23.23 -7.53 -2.47
N ALA A 21 23.37 -8.78 -2.87
CA ALA A 21 23.30 -9.15 -4.28
C ALA A 21 21.86 -8.96 -4.76
N LEU A 22 21.70 -8.28 -5.90
CA LEU A 22 20.38 -8.10 -6.50
C LEU A 22 19.94 -9.41 -7.16
N PRO A 23 18.73 -9.90 -6.84
CA PRO A 23 18.20 -11.09 -7.51
C PRO A 23 18.05 -10.84 -9.02
N GLY A 24 18.55 -11.78 -9.83
CA GLY A 24 18.30 -11.80 -11.27
C GLY A 24 16.99 -12.50 -11.62
N GLY A 25 16.67 -12.53 -12.92
CA GLY A 25 15.51 -13.24 -13.44
C GLY A 25 14.19 -12.48 -13.31
N SER A 26 13.10 -13.21 -13.38
CA SER A 26 11.75 -12.67 -13.29
C SER A 26 11.04 -13.11 -12.00
N LEU A 27 10.04 -12.33 -11.59
CA LEU A 27 9.19 -12.68 -10.47
C LEU A 27 8.39 -13.97 -10.73
N ALA A 28 8.00 -14.22 -11.98
CA ALA A 28 7.33 -15.47 -12.38
C ALA A 28 8.24 -16.68 -12.17
N GLU A 29 9.51 -16.63 -12.58
CA GLU A 29 10.49 -17.71 -12.36
C GLU A 29 10.66 -18.00 -10.87
N ARG A 30 10.75 -16.96 -10.03
CA ARG A 30 10.86 -17.12 -8.59
C ARG A 30 9.64 -17.81 -7.98
N PHE A 31 8.43 -17.46 -8.41
CA PHE A 31 7.20 -18.12 -7.96
C PHE A 31 7.19 -19.60 -8.38
N LEU A 32 7.49 -19.87 -9.66
CA LEU A 32 7.47 -21.23 -10.20
C LEU A 32 8.48 -22.13 -9.52
N GLN A 33 9.66 -21.62 -9.15
CA GLN A 33 10.64 -22.37 -8.37
C GLN A 33 10.01 -22.86 -7.07
N VAL A 34 9.44 -21.96 -6.26
CA VAL A 34 8.83 -22.29 -4.97
C VAL A 34 7.66 -23.26 -5.12
N PHE A 35 6.79 -23.05 -6.13
CA PHE A 35 5.61 -23.90 -6.34
C PHE A 35 5.97 -25.33 -6.73
N ARG A 36 7.03 -25.50 -7.51
CA ARG A 36 7.55 -26.83 -7.88
C ARG A 36 8.27 -27.54 -6.74
N GLU A 37 8.99 -26.78 -5.90
CA GLU A 37 9.69 -27.33 -4.73
C GLU A 37 8.75 -27.79 -3.62
N SER A 38 7.58 -27.15 -3.48
CA SER A 38 6.67 -27.40 -2.37
C SER A 38 5.18 -27.41 -2.77
N PRO A 39 4.77 -28.24 -3.76
CA PRO A 39 3.42 -28.15 -4.33
C PRO A 39 2.29 -28.46 -3.34
N GLY A 40 2.53 -29.33 -2.37
CA GLY A 40 1.52 -29.72 -1.37
C GLY A 40 1.37 -28.74 -0.19
N ARG A 41 2.26 -27.74 -0.08
CA ARG A 41 2.16 -26.75 1.02
C ARG A 41 1.03 -25.74 0.75
N PRO A 42 0.36 -25.26 1.82
CA PRO A 42 -0.59 -24.15 1.70
C PRO A 42 0.06 -22.90 1.11
N ALA A 43 -0.55 -22.31 0.10
CA ALA A 43 -0.19 -20.99 -0.43
C ALA A 43 -1.10 -19.91 0.14
N ALA A 44 -2.41 -20.21 0.23
CA ALA A 44 -3.39 -19.28 0.75
C ALA A 44 -4.51 -19.97 1.51
N ARG A 45 -4.99 -19.30 2.56
CA ARG A 45 -6.22 -19.63 3.27
C ARG A 45 -7.26 -18.55 2.99
N TYR A 46 -8.48 -18.96 2.66
CA TYR A 46 -9.57 -18.06 2.31
C TYR A 46 -10.90 -18.64 2.76
N MET A 47 -11.59 -17.98 3.69
CA MET A 47 -12.94 -18.37 4.16
C MET A 47 -13.05 -19.86 4.50
N GLY A 48 -12.07 -20.41 5.24
CA GLY A 48 -12.04 -21.80 5.64
C GLY A 48 -11.55 -22.80 4.59
N SER A 49 -11.33 -22.38 3.34
CA SER A 49 -10.72 -23.19 2.29
C SER A 49 -9.22 -22.92 2.18
N THR A 50 -8.47 -23.89 1.68
CA THR A 50 -7.02 -23.78 1.47
C THR A 50 -6.69 -24.04 0.02
N MET A 51 -5.87 -23.16 -0.56
CA MET A 51 -5.24 -23.31 -1.88
C MET A 51 -3.78 -23.67 -1.65
N THR A 52 -3.29 -24.72 -2.29
CA THR A 52 -1.88 -25.12 -2.24
C THR A 52 -1.05 -24.41 -3.30
N PHE A 53 0.29 -24.48 -3.18
CA PHE A 53 1.18 -24.01 -4.25
C PHE A 53 1.01 -24.83 -5.55
N GLY A 54 0.65 -26.12 -5.45
CA GLY A 54 0.32 -26.95 -6.60
C GLY A 54 -0.94 -26.50 -7.32
N ASP A 55 -2.01 -26.20 -6.58
CA ASP A 55 -3.24 -25.64 -7.16
C ASP A 55 -2.95 -24.31 -7.87
N LEU A 56 -2.14 -23.44 -7.23
CA LEU A 56 -1.79 -22.16 -7.80
C LEU A 56 -0.89 -22.31 -9.05
N LEU A 57 0.02 -23.28 -9.05
CA LEU A 57 0.85 -23.61 -10.23
C LEU A 57 -0.02 -24.00 -11.42
N GLU A 58 -0.98 -24.89 -11.21
CA GLU A 58 -1.88 -25.39 -12.24
C GLU A 58 -2.82 -24.29 -12.73
N MET A 59 -3.58 -23.65 -11.83
CA MET A 59 -4.57 -22.64 -12.19
C MET A 59 -3.94 -21.42 -12.86
N SER A 60 -2.77 -20.95 -12.38
CA SER A 60 -2.05 -19.84 -13.01
C SER A 60 -1.49 -20.21 -14.38
N GLY A 61 -1.12 -21.47 -14.58
CA GLY A 61 -0.71 -21.99 -15.87
C GLY A 61 -1.85 -21.95 -16.88
N ARG A 62 -3.01 -22.48 -16.50
CA ARG A 62 -4.23 -22.44 -17.31
C ARG A 62 -4.66 -21.02 -17.64
N PHE A 63 -4.62 -20.12 -16.66
CA PHE A 63 -4.92 -18.70 -16.88
C PHE A 63 -3.93 -18.05 -17.85
N ALA A 64 -2.62 -18.27 -17.68
CA ALA A 64 -1.59 -17.75 -18.57
C ALA A 64 -1.77 -18.27 -20.02
N ARG A 65 -2.04 -19.58 -20.16
CA ARG A 65 -2.34 -20.19 -21.46
C ARG A 65 -3.55 -19.55 -22.12
N GLY A 66 -4.62 -19.34 -21.36
CA GLY A 66 -5.81 -18.66 -21.85
C GLY A 66 -5.53 -17.25 -22.34
N LEU A 67 -4.77 -16.44 -21.59
CA LEU A 67 -4.37 -15.10 -22.02
C LEU A 67 -3.63 -15.12 -23.36
N GLN A 68 -2.72 -16.08 -23.54
CA GLN A 68 -1.94 -16.24 -24.78
C GLN A 68 -2.82 -16.68 -25.97
N GLU A 69 -3.78 -17.58 -25.73
CA GLU A 69 -4.70 -18.08 -26.77
C GLU A 69 -5.71 -17.03 -27.23
N ILE A 70 -6.15 -16.13 -26.35
CA ILE A 70 -6.95 -14.96 -26.75
C ILE A 70 -6.11 -13.82 -27.36
N GLY A 71 -4.83 -14.04 -27.57
CA GLY A 71 -3.94 -13.18 -28.35
C GLY A 71 -3.13 -12.17 -27.58
N LEU A 72 -3.12 -12.18 -26.23
CA LEU A 72 -2.23 -11.31 -25.47
C LEU A 72 -0.76 -11.69 -25.70
N ARG A 73 0.08 -10.69 -25.67
CA ARG A 73 1.53 -10.80 -25.87
C ARG A 73 2.28 -10.17 -24.70
N LYS A 74 3.58 -10.46 -24.61
CA LYS A 74 4.48 -9.82 -23.64
C LYS A 74 4.32 -8.29 -23.68
N GLY A 75 4.10 -7.71 -22.51
CA GLY A 75 3.89 -6.27 -22.34
C GLY A 75 2.44 -5.79 -22.47
N ASP A 76 1.49 -6.63 -22.88
CA ASP A 76 0.07 -6.30 -22.81
C ASP A 76 -0.41 -6.21 -21.35
N VAL A 77 -1.39 -5.35 -21.09
CA VAL A 77 -1.88 -5.11 -19.73
C VAL A 77 -3.12 -5.94 -19.44
N VAL A 78 -3.08 -6.66 -18.32
CA VAL A 78 -4.21 -7.31 -17.66
C VAL A 78 -4.56 -6.53 -16.40
N THR A 79 -5.79 -6.02 -16.33
CA THR A 79 -6.26 -5.28 -15.15
C THR A 79 -7.04 -6.20 -14.22
N VAL A 80 -6.80 -6.09 -12.90
CA VAL A 80 -7.46 -6.92 -11.89
C VAL A 80 -8.17 -6.04 -10.88
N GLN A 81 -9.50 -6.18 -10.80
CA GLN A 81 -10.40 -5.47 -9.88
C GLN A 81 -11.07 -6.47 -8.93
N LEU A 82 -10.31 -7.04 -8.04
CA LEU A 82 -10.78 -8.00 -7.06
C LEU A 82 -10.36 -7.57 -5.64
N PRO A 83 -11.10 -7.98 -4.60
CA PRO A 83 -10.59 -7.96 -3.23
C PRO A 83 -9.50 -9.04 -3.04
N ASN A 84 -8.97 -9.15 -1.83
CA ASN A 84 -8.00 -10.20 -1.50
C ASN A 84 -8.68 -11.58 -1.51
N MET A 85 -8.55 -12.30 -2.60
CA MET A 85 -9.16 -13.61 -2.82
C MET A 85 -8.25 -14.49 -3.72
N PRO A 86 -8.44 -15.83 -3.73
CA PRO A 86 -7.56 -16.75 -4.46
C PRO A 86 -7.40 -16.43 -5.94
N GLN A 87 -8.47 -16.01 -6.61
CA GLN A 87 -8.45 -15.64 -8.03
C GLN A 87 -7.53 -14.45 -8.31
N TYR A 88 -7.31 -13.55 -7.32
CA TYR A 88 -6.32 -12.50 -7.45
C TYR A 88 -4.91 -13.07 -7.58
N LEU A 89 -4.56 -14.07 -6.75
CA LEU A 89 -3.25 -14.74 -6.81
C LEU A 89 -3.06 -15.48 -8.13
N VAL A 90 -4.09 -16.19 -8.61
CA VAL A 90 -4.08 -16.86 -9.92
C VAL A 90 -3.85 -15.83 -11.03
N ALA A 91 -4.55 -14.70 -10.98
CA ALA A 91 -4.40 -13.62 -11.97
C ALA A 91 -3.01 -12.98 -11.93
N VAL A 92 -2.44 -12.74 -10.71
CA VAL A 92 -1.07 -12.22 -10.57
C VAL A 92 -0.06 -13.16 -11.24
N VAL A 93 -0.03 -14.40 -10.78
CA VAL A 93 0.97 -15.36 -11.25
C VAL A 93 0.81 -15.65 -12.74
N GLY A 94 -0.44 -15.90 -13.18
CA GLY A 94 -0.71 -16.23 -14.58
C GLY A 94 -0.44 -15.07 -15.55
N THR A 95 -0.75 -13.82 -15.16
CA THR A 95 -0.38 -12.64 -15.94
C THR A 95 1.12 -12.54 -16.16
N LEU A 96 1.91 -12.73 -15.10
CA LEU A 96 3.37 -12.69 -15.17
C LEU A 96 3.94 -13.87 -15.97
N ARG A 97 3.37 -15.07 -15.87
CA ARG A 97 3.75 -16.25 -16.67
C ARG A 97 3.46 -16.03 -18.16
N ALA A 98 2.41 -15.30 -18.50
CA ALA A 98 2.13 -14.92 -19.90
C ALA A 98 3.04 -13.80 -20.42
N GLY A 99 3.92 -13.23 -19.57
CA GLY A 99 4.77 -12.08 -19.91
C GLY A 99 4.00 -10.75 -19.95
N CYS A 100 2.77 -10.74 -19.45
CA CYS A 100 1.91 -9.56 -19.43
C CYS A 100 2.19 -8.70 -18.18
N ILE A 101 1.71 -7.46 -18.20
CA ILE A 101 1.79 -6.50 -17.12
C ILE A 101 0.48 -6.55 -16.33
N LEU A 102 0.56 -6.71 -15.01
CA LEU A 102 -0.63 -6.64 -14.16
C LEU A 102 -0.86 -5.20 -13.69
N SER A 103 -2.09 -4.69 -13.85
CA SER A 103 -2.54 -3.41 -13.28
C SER A 103 -3.61 -3.65 -12.21
N GLY A 104 -3.32 -3.26 -10.97
CA GLY A 104 -4.32 -3.30 -9.89
C GLY A 104 -5.34 -2.17 -10.04
N LEU A 105 -6.64 -2.52 -9.95
CA LEU A 105 -7.75 -1.57 -10.02
C LEU A 105 -8.56 -1.62 -8.73
N SER A 106 -8.68 -0.49 -8.04
CA SER A 106 -9.44 -0.45 -6.79
C SER A 106 -10.93 -0.73 -7.01
N PRO A 107 -11.53 -1.65 -6.23
CA PRO A 107 -12.99 -1.85 -6.21
C PRO A 107 -13.80 -0.61 -5.84
N LEU A 108 -13.18 0.38 -5.21
CA LEU A 108 -13.84 1.60 -4.73
C LEU A 108 -13.92 2.72 -5.78
N LEU A 109 -13.19 2.63 -6.89
CA LEU A 109 -13.23 3.63 -7.96
C LEU A 109 -14.65 3.78 -8.54
N THR A 110 -14.97 5.00 -8.93
CA THR A 110 -16.17 5.29 -9.71
C THR A 110 -16.06 4.69 -11.12
N PRO A 111 -17.18 4.53 -11.86
CA PRO A 111 -17.12 4.09 -13.26
C PRO A 111 -16.21 4.95 -14.14
N ASP A 112 -16.20 6.28 -13.96
CA ASP A 112 -15.37 7.19 -14.75
C ASP A 112 -13.89 7.03 -14.44
N GLU A 113 -13.52 6.91 -13.15
CA GLU A 113 -12.13 6.63 -12.74
C GLU A 113 -11.65 5.27 -13.25
N MET A 114 -12.53 4.27 -13.22
CA MET A 114 -12.26 2.95 -13.79
C MET A 114 -12.02 3.04 -15.30
N SER A 115 -12.92 3.70 -16.03
CA SER A 115 -12.77 3.94 -17.47
C SER A 115 -11.46 4.66 -17.78
N PHE A 116 -11.13 5.70 -17.01
CA PHE A 116 -9.88 6.43 -17.16
C PHE A 116 -8.66 5.49 -17.03
N GLN A 117 -8.56 4.70 -15.95
CA GLN A 117 -7.40 3.83 -15.73
C GLN A 117 -7.28 2.75 -16.81
N LEU A 118 -8.39 2.10 -17.18
CA LEU A 118 -8.42 1.08 -18.24
C LEU A 118 -7.94 1.61 -19.59
N ASN A 119 -8.30 2.83 -19.93
CA ASN A 119 -7.88 3.50 -21.17
C ASN A 119 -6.42 3.95 -21.11
N ASP A 120 -6.00 4.59 -20.00
CA ASP A 120 -4.63 5.10 -19.82
C ASP A 120 -3.59 3.98 -19.94
N CYS A 121 -3.87 2.79 -19.39
CA CYS A 121 -2.99 1.62 -19.52
C CYS A 121 -3.27 0.76 -20.76
N ALA A 122 -4.24 1.12 -21.59
CA ALA A 122 -4.68 0.34 -22.75
C ALA A 122 -4.95 -1.14 -22.43
N SER A 123 -5.64 -1.41 -21.32
CA SER A 123 -5.94 -2.75 -20.81
C SER A 123 -6.57 -3.65 -21.89
N LYS A 124 -6.08 -4.89 -22.05
CA LYS A 124 -6.56 -5.89 -23.01
C LYS A 124 -7.56 -6.86 -22.39
N ALA A 125 -7.34 -7.19 -21.11
CA ALA A 125 -8.21 -8.06 -20.34
C ALA A 125 -8.50 -7.43 -18.97
N LEU A 126 -9.73 -7.64 -18.47
CA LEU A 126 -10.16 -7.23 -17.13
C LEU A 126 -10.62 -8.46 -16.37
N VAL A 127 -10.07 -8.68 -15.18
CA VAL A 127 -10.62 -9.61 -14.19
C VAL A 127 -11.37 -8.77 -13.15
N THR A 128 -12.67 -8.99 -12.98
CA THR A 128 -13.48 -8.20 -12.04
C THR A 128 -14.43 -9.10 -11.24
N LEU A 129 -14.86 -8.59 -10.08
CA LEU A 129 -15.86 -9.28 -9.27
C LEU A 129 -17.25 -9.14 -9.91
N ASP A 130 -18.10 -10.16 -9.78
CA ASP A 130 -19.45 -10.20 -10.32
C ASP A 130 -20.30 -8.97 -9.94
N LEU A 131 -20.29 -8.59 -8.66
CA LEU A 131 -20.99 -7.39 -8.18
C LEU A 131 -20.44 -6.09 -8.78
N LEU A 132 -19.13 -6.02 -9.04
CA LEU A 132 -18.49 -4.84 -9.61
C LEU A 132 -18.69 -4.77 -11.13
N TYR A 133 -18.78 -5.92 -11.79
CA TYR A 133 -19.14 -5.97 -13.20
C TYR A 133 -20.45 -5.26 -13.48
N GLU A 134 -21.50 -5.63 -12.76
CA GLU A 134 -22.83 -5.05 -12.96
C GLU A 134 -22.94 -3.61 -12.44
N ALA A 135 -22.41 -3.37 -11.24
CA ALA A 135 -22.53 -2.05 -10.62
C ALA A 135 -21.72 -0.96 -11.31
N LYS A 136 -20.58 -1.32 -11.93
CA LYS A 136 -19.60 -0.34 -12.43
C LYS A 136 -19.20 -0.58 -13.89
N PHE A 137 -18.61 -1.73 -14.22
CA PHE A 137 -18.02 -1.95 -15.53
C PHE A 137 -19.02 -1.90 -16.67
N ALA A 138 -20.19 -2.55 -16.52
CA ALA A 138 -21.23 -2.57 -17.56
C ALA A 138 -21.65 -1.16 -18.02
N ARG A 139 -21.54 -0.17 -17.13
CA ARG A 139 -21.89 1.23 -17.44
C ARG A 139 -20.86 1.93 -18.33
N VAL A 140 -19.62 1.48 -18.32
CA VAL A 140 -18.49 2.11 -19.05
C VAL A 140 -17.87 1.20 -20.10
N ALA A 141 -18.43 0.02 -20.31
CA ALA A 141 -17.89 -0.98 -21.24
C ALA A 141 -17.65 -0.42 -22.65
N GLY A 142 -18.58 0.41 -23.17
CA GLY A 142 -18.46 1.05 -24.47
C GLY A 142 -17.38 2.13 -24.57
N SER A 143 -16.92 2.68 -23.43
CA SER A 143 -15.90 3.71 -23.38
C SER A 143 -14.45 3.19 -23.29
N VAL A 144 -14.26 1.85 -23.30
CA VAL A 144 -12.93 1.21 -23.19
C VAL A 144 -12.67 0.35 -24.43
N PRO A 145 -12.25 0.95 -25.57
CA PRO A 145 -12.11 0.24 -26.83
C PRO A 145 -10.91 -0.73 -26.88
N SER A 146 -9.90 -0.56 -26.04
CA SER A 146 -8.75 -1.48 -25.97
C SER A 146 -9.07 -2.83 -25.35
N LEU A 147 -10.06 -2.86 -24.45
CA LEU A 147 -10.47 -4.04 -23.71
C LEU A 147 -11.28 -4.99 -24.60
N ARG A 148 -10.89 -6.25 -24.67
CA ARG A 148 -11.54 -7.29 -25.48
C ARG A 148 -12.15 -8.40 -24.64
N THR A 149 -11.55 -8.72 -23.49
CA THR A 149 -11.95 -9.84 -22.66
C THR A 149 -12.24 -9.37 -21.24
N VAL A 150 -13.36 -9.80 -20.70
CA VAL A 150 -13.78 -9.55 -19.29
C VAL A 150 -14.03 -10.88 -18.63
N LEU A 151 -13.28 -11.14 -17.58
CA LEU A 151 -13.37 -12.36 -16.80
C LEU A 151 -14.03 -12.02 -15.45
N VAL A 152 -15.17 -12.61 -15.19
CA VAL A 152 -15.99 -12.30 -14.01
C VAL A 152 -15.78 -13.38 -12.96
N ALA A 153 -15.22 -12.99 -11.80
CA ALA A 153 -14.95 -13.88 -10.69
C ALA A 153 -16.06 -13.79 -9.62
N GLY A 154 -16.38 -14.92 -9.03
CA GLY A 154 -17.29 -15.02 -7.90
C GLY A 154 -16.58 -15.03 -6.56
N PHE A 155 -17.17 -14.41 -5.57
CA PHE A 155 -16.59 -14.27 -4.24
C PHE A 155 -16.36 -15.63 -3.53
N LEU A 156 -17.24 -16.61 -3.77
CA LEU A 156 -17.22 -17.92 -3.12
C LEU A 156 -16.85 -19.08 -4.05
N GLU A 157 -16.61 -18.86 -5.33
CA GLU A 157 -16.43 -19.97 -6.30
C GLU A 157 -15.21 -20.86 -6.02
N THR A 158 -14.20 -20.36 -5.29
CA THR A 158 -13.03 -21.15 -4.83
C THR A 158 -13.18 -21.71 -3.42
N VAL A 159 -14.30 -21.44 -2.76
CA VAL A 159 -14.62 -22.00 -1.44
C VAL A 159 -15.34 -23.32 -1.65
N ARG A 160 -15.02 -24.33 -0.86
CA ARG A 160 -15.63 -25.66 -0.96
C ARG A 160 -17.16 -25.57 -0.84
N GLY A 161 -17.86 -26.01 -1.89
CA GLY A 161 -19.32 -25.91 -1.99
C GLY A 161 -19.84 -24.53 -2.37
N GLY A 162 -18.96 -23.60 -2.77
CA GLY A 162 -19.33 -22.28 -3.26
C GLY A 162 -20.00 -22.34 -4.64
N ALA A 163 -20.85 -21.38 -4.91
CA ALA A 163 -21.57 -21.31 -6.18
C ALA A 163 -20.66 -20.80 -7.30
N ALA A 164 -20.74 -21.41 -8.48
CA ALA A 164 -20.12 -20.90 -9.69
C ALA A 164 -20.78 -19.60 -10.13
N VAL A 165 -20.02 -18.76 -10.78
CA VAL A 165 -20.54 -17.54 -11.42
C VAL A 165 -21.28 -17.95 -12.70
N PRO A 166 -22.55 -17.54 -12.88
CA PRO A 166 -23.25 -17.83 -14.12
C PRO A 166 -22.65 -17.05 -15.29
N ASP A 167 -22.71 -17.64 -16.48
CA ASP A 167 -22.35 -16.96 -17.72
C ASP A 167 -23.19 -15.71 -17.94
N ARG A 168 -22.57 -14.69 -18.49
CA ARG A 168 -23.21 -13.42 -18.79
C ARG A 168 -23.29 -13.18 -20.29
N PRO A 169 -24.31 -12.43 -20.75
CA PRO A 169 -24.38 -12.04 -22.15
C PRO A 169 -23.11 -11.33 -22.60
N ALA A 170 -22.67 -11.63 -23.81
CA ALA A 170 -21.56 -10.89 -24.43
C ALA A 170 -21.96 -9.41 -24.59
N LEU A 171 -20.99 -8.54 -24.37
CA LEU A 171 -21.13 -7.12 -24.69
C LEU A 171 -20.70 -6.87 -26.15
N PRO A 172 -21.18 -5.82 -26.80
CA PRO A 172 -20.66 -5.44 -28.12
C PRO A 172 -19.12 -5.35 -28.09
N ASP A 173 -18.45 -6.04 -29.03
CA ASP A 173 -17.00 -6.07 -29.19
C ASP A 173 -16.19 -6.64 -28.01
N LYS A 174 -16.81 -7.29 -27.03
CA LYS A 174 -16.13 -7.88 -25.86
C LYS A 174 -16.67 -9.28 -25.55
N THR A 175 -15.74 -10.19 -25.27
CA THR A 175 -16.06 -11.49 -24.65
C THR A 175 -16.22 -11.30 -23.15
N VAL A 176 -17.30 -11.80 -22.58
CA VAL A 176 -17.54 -11.84 -21.13
C VAL A 176 -17.70 -13.30 -20.73
N GLU A 177 -16.91 -13.75 -19.76
CA GLU A 177 -16.87 -15.15 -19.34
C GLU A 177 -16.63 -15.26 -17.84
N ALA A 178 -17.13 -16.32 -17.21
CA ALA A 178 -16.78 -16.64 -15.83
C ALA A 178 -15.29 -16.98 -15.71
N PHE A 179 -14.63 -16.43 -14.67
CA PHE A 179 -13.18 -16.59 -14.45
C PHE A 179 -12.77 -18.07 -14.38
N MET A 180 -13.52 -18.90 -13.63
CA MET A 180 -13.18 -20.31 -13.49
C MET A 180 -13.42 -21.08 -14.79
N ASN A 181 -14.47 -20.79 -15.56
CA ASN A 181 -14.69 -21.41 -16.87
C ASN A 181 -13.52 -21.10 -17.82
N PHE A 182 -13.04 -19.85 -17.81
CA PHE A 182 -11.85 -19.47 -18.57
C PHE A 182 -10.61 -20.26 -18.13
N VAL A 183 -10.36 -20.40 -16.83
CA VAL A 183 -9.23 -21.16 -16.30
C VAL A 183 -9.35 -22.64 -16.69
N ASP A 184 -10.50 -23.27 -16.46
CA ASP A 184 -10.66 -24.72 -16.56
C ASP A 184 -10.58 -25.26 -17.99
N ARG A 185 -10.94 -24.46 -18.99
CA ARG A 185 -10.92 -24.91 -20.40
C ARG A 185 -9.55 -24.90 -21.05
N HIS A 186 -8.52 -24.26 -20.44
CA HIS A 186 -7.18 -24.15 -21.01
C HIS A 186 -6.22 -25.16 -20.38
N ALA A 187 -5.15 -25.53 -21.13
CA ALA A 187 -4.10 -26.40 -20.63
C ALA A 187 -3.26 -25.71 -19.54
N ALA A 188 -2.71 -26.51 -18.61
CA ALA A 188 -1.94 -25.97 -17.50
C ALA A 188 -0.53 -25.48 -17.87
N GLU A 189 -0.01 -25.89 -19.04
CA GLU A 189 1.31 -25.46 -19.53
C GLU A 189 1.16 -24.27 -20.49
N PRO A 190 1.50 -23.05 -20.05
CA PRO A 190 1.56 -21.89 -20.92
C PRO A 190 2.78 -21.95 -21.83
N TYR A 191 2.78 -21.17 -22.92
CA TYR A 191 4.00 -20.88 -23.64
C TYR A 191 4.90 -20.02 -22.75
N GLU A 192 6.11 -20.48 -22.46
CA GLU A 192 7.01 -19.75 -21.57
C GLU A 192 7.38 -18.39 -22.16
N ALA A 193 7.06 -17.33 -21.44
CA ALA A 193 7.41 -15.98 -21.82
C ALA A 193 8.75 -15.60 -21.17
N ALA A 194 9.78 -15.41 -21.98
CA ALA A 194 11.06 -14.93 -21.48
C ALA A 194 10.95 -13.48 -20.98
N CYS A 195 11.00 -13.31 -19.66
CA CYS A 195 10.99 -12.01 -18.99
C CYS A 195 12.34 -11.70 -18.38
N ALA A 196 12.88 -10.52 -18.66
CA ALA A 196 14.08 -10.00 -18.03
C ALA A 196 13.75 -9.21 -16.76
N SER A 197 14.72 -9.05 -15.86
CA SER A 197 14.55 -8.25 -14.64
C SER A 197 14.13 -6.79 -14.90
N GLY A 198 14.52 -6.22 -16.05
CA GLY A 198 14.15 -4.86 -16.48
C GLY A 198 12.76 -4.72 -17.11
N ASP A 199 12.05 -5.83 -17.37
CA ASP A 199 10.69 -5.77 -17.91
C ASP A 199 9.71 -5.31 -16.83
N THR A 200 8.73 -4.49 -17.22
CA THR A 200 7.66 -4.05 -16.30
C THR A 200 6.73 -5.23 -16.01
N CYS A 201 6.54 -5.54 -14.73
CA CYS A 201 5.63 -6.58 -14.27
C CYS A 201 4.34 -6.02 -13.66
N PHE A 202 4.44 -4.88 -12.96
CA PHE A 202 3.29 -4.22 -12.37
C PHE A 202 3.18 -2.79 -12.85
N LEU A 203 1.95 -2.37 -13.12
CA LEU A 203 1.57 -1.00 -13.41
C LEU A 203 0.58 -0.56 -12.32
N GLN A 204 1.12 0.10 -11.28
CA GLN A 204 0.34 0.45 -10.11
C GLN A 204 -0.02 1.93 -10.12
N TYR A 205 -1.32 2.20 -10.13
CA TYR A 205 -1.83 3.56 -10.15
C TYR A 205 -1.81 4.21 -8.78
N THR A 206 -1.22 5.40 -8.71
CA THR A 206 -1.20 6.22 -7.51
C THR A 206 -2.18 7.37 -7.66
N GLY A 207 -3.06 7.54 -6.66
CA GLY A 207 -3.90 8.73 -6.55
C GLY A 207 -3.04 9.92 -6.12
N GLY A 208 -2.53 10.67 -7.08
CA GLY A 208 -1.89 11.96 -6.77
C GLY A 208 -2.91 12.89 -6.12
N THR A 209 -2.54 13.56 -5.02
CA THR A 209 -3.42 14.53 -4.33
C THR A 209 -3.66 15.79 -5.16
N THR A 210 -2.95 15.97 -6.28
CA THR A 210 -2.97 17.18 -7.13
C THR A 210 -3.42 16.94 -8.57
N GLY A 211 -3.69 15.68 -8.99
CA GLY A 211 -3.97 15.42 -10.41
C GLY A 211 -4.60 14.08 -10.70
N THR A 212 -4.63 13.74 -11.97
CA THR A 212 -5.03 12.45 -12.53
C THR A 212 -4.13 11.34 -12.00
N ALA A 213 -4.68 10.17 -11.72
CA ALA A 213 -3.91 9.00 -11.29
C ALA A 213 -2.82 8.65 -12.32
N LYS A 214 -1.64 8.24 -11.82
CA LYS A 214 -0.47 7.91 -12.64
C LYS A 214 -0.06 6.46 -12.39
N GLY A 215 0.22 5.71 -13.44
CA GLY A 215 0.70 4.35 -13.34
C GLY A 215 2.22 4.30 -13.14
N ALA A 216 2.69 3.89 -11.98
CA ALA A 216 4.10 3.62 -11.73
C ALA A 216 4.50 2.29 -12.36
N MET A 217 5.54 2.30 -13.21
CA MET A 217 6.08 1.10 -13.86
C MET A 217 7.09 0.43 -12.93
N LEU A 218 6.69 -0.72 -12.37
CA LEU A 218 7.54 -1.53 -11.50
C LEU A 218 8.05 -2.73 -12.28
N THR A 219 9.36 -2.91 -12.33
CA THR A 219 9.98 -4.02 -13.04
C THR A 219 10.10 -5.26 -12.15
N HIS A 220 10.30 -6.43 -12.75
CA HIS A 220 10.62 -7.64 -12.00
C HIS A 220 11.80 -7.43 -11.05
N GLY A 221 12.86 -6.76 -11.52
CA GLY A 221 14.03 -6.44 -10.71
C GLY A 221 13.74 -5.51 -9.54
N ASN A 222 12.88 -4.49 -9.72
CA ASN A 222 12.50 -3.59 -8.62
C ASN A 222 11.80 -4.37 -7.49
N ILE A 223 10.85 -5.23 -7.85
CA ILE A 223 10.10 -6.02 -6.88
C ILE A 223 11.00 -7.05 -6.19
N LEU A 224 11.78 -7.81 -6.94
CA LEU A 224 12.70 -8.81 -6.38
C LEU A 224 13.75 -8.17 -5.47
N ALA A 225 14.29 -6.99 -5.83
CA ALA A 225 15.23 -6.27 -4.97
C ALA A 225 14.58 -5.89 -3.64
N ASN A 226 13.38 -5.30 -3.68
CA ASN A 226 12.70 -4.88 -2.45
C ASN A 226 12.24 -6.09 -1.59
N MET A 227 11.85 -7.19 -2.21
CA MET A 227 11.60 -8.45 -1.50
C MET A 227 12.86 -8.98 -0.80
N GLY A 228 14.00 -8.97 -1.49
CA GLY A 228 15.28 -9.37 -0.91
C GLY A 228 15.67 -8.47 0.27
N GLN A 229 15.50 -7.14 0.15
CA GLN A 229 15.70 -6.19 1.24
C GLN A 229 14.80 -6.52 2.44
N PHE A 230 13.52 -6.79 2.19
CA PHE A 230 12.55 -7.11 3.24
C PHE A 230 12.86 -8.45 3.92
N ASP A 231 13.20 -9.48 3.17
CA ASP A 231 13.59 -10.79 3.72
C ASP A 231 14.87 -10.70 4.56
N GLN A 232 15.89 -10.02 4.04
CA GLN A 232 17.13 -9.79 4.79
C GLN A 232 16.89 -8.99 6.08
N TRP A 233 15.97 -8.02 6.04
CA TRP A 233 15.59 -7.22 7.20
C TRP A 233 14.85 -8.04 8.26
N MET A 234 13.86 -8.80 7.83
CA MET A 234 12.99 -9.57 8.71
C MET A 234 13.62 -10.88 9.18
N LYS A 235 14.55 -11.46 8.39
CA LYS A 235 15.10 -12.80 8.62
C LYS A 235 13.98 -13.82 8.81
N PHE A 236 13.07 -13.88 7.85
CA PHE A 236 11.95 -14.83 7.90
C PHE A 236 12.44 -16.29 7.98
N GLY A 237 11.80 -17.07 8.85
CA GLY A 237 11.90 -18.53 8.80
C GLY A 237 10.83 -19.06 7.87
N HIS A 238 11.05 -19.02 6.57
CA HIS A 238 10.05 -19.18 5.51
C HIS A 238 9.06 -20.34 5.74
N ASP A 239 9.53 -21.46 6.29
CA ASP A 239 8.69 -22.63 6.58
C ASP A 239 7.80 -22.49 7.81
N ALA A 240 8.14 -21.55 8.70
CA ALA A 240 7.49 -21.35 9.99
C ALA A 240 6.61 -20.09 10.06
N GLU A 241 6.55 -19.32 8.98
CA GLU A 241 5.79 -18.08 8.97
C GLU A 241 4.44 -18.25 8.28
N THR A 242 3.41 -17.60 8.83
CA THR A 242 2.10 -17.41 8.18
C THR A 242 1.78 -15.92 8.22
N LEU A 243 1.40 -15.36 7.07
CA LEU A 243 1.12 -13.92 6.92
C LEU A 243 -0.38 -13.68 6.89
N LEU A 244 -0.85 -12.74 7.70
CA LEU A 244 -2.20 -12.18 7.60
C LEU A 244 -2.09 -10.69 7.33
N THR A 245 -2.76 -10.21 6.29
CA THR A 245 -2.73 -8.79 5.97
C THR A 245 -4.10 -8.27 5.54
N GLY A 246 -4.45 -7.08 6.06
CA GLY A 246 -5.57 -6.30 5.58
C GLY A 246 -5.20 -5.32 4.46
N PHE A 247 -3.93 -5.25 4.05
CA PHE A 247 -3.55 -4.43 2.90
C PHE A 247 -4.18 -5.01 1.62
N PRO A 248 -4.90 -4.19 0.84
CA PRO A 248 -5.53 -4.70 -0.39
C PRO A 248 -4.49 -4.95 -1.49
N MET A 249 -4.62 -6.08 -2.19
CA MET A 249 -3.69 -6.48 -3.27
C MET A 249 -3.79 -5.59 -4.52
N PHE A 250 -4.87 -4.84 -4.71
CA PHE A 250 -4.94 -3.84 -5.77
C PHE A 250 -4.05 -2.61 -5.51
N HIS A 251 -3.47 -2.51 -4.31
CA HIS A 251 -2.48 -1.51 -3.93
C HIS A 251 -1.11 -2.16 -3.76
N GLN A 252 -0.02 -1.42 -4.07
CA GLN A 252 1.34 -1.97 -4.06
C GLN A 252 1.75 -2.60 -2.72
N ALA A 253 1.33 -2.05 -1.58
CA ALA A 253 1.66 -2.62 -0.27
C ALA A 253 1.09 -4.04 -0.10
N GLY A 254 -0.18 -4.26 -0.43
CA GLY A 254 -0.81 -5.58 -0.35
C GLY A 254 -0.28 -6.54 -1.41
N LEU A 255 -0.08 -6.06 -2.63
CA LEU A 255 0.50 -6.87 -3.71
C LEU A 255 1.93 -7.31 -3.39
N PHE A 256 2.73 -6.43 -2.77
CA PHE A 256 4.08 -6.74 -2.32
C PHE A 256 4.10 -7.84 -1.25
N ILE A 257 3.27 -7.71 -0.21
CA ILE A 257 3.20 -8.73 0.86
C ILE A 257 2.73 -10.07 0.28
N ALA A 258 1.66 -10.06 -0.53
CA ALA A 258 1.15 -11.28 -1.16
C ALA A 258 2.19 -11.94 -2.08
N SER A 259 2.87 -11.14 -2.90
CA SER A 259 3.94 -11.62 -3.79
C SER A 259 5.15 -12.11 -3.00
N SER A 260 5.52 -11.46 -1.88
CA SER A 260 6.59 -11.92 -0.99
C SER A 260 6.25 -13.28 -0.38
N ALA A 261 5.00 -13.46 0.07
CA ALA A 261 4.54 -14.75 0.56
C ALA A 261 4.71 -15.87 -0.48
N LEU A 262 4.33 -15.60 -1.74
CA LEU A 262 4.50 -16.55 -2.85
C LEU A 262 5.98 -16.81 -3.18
N ALA A 263 6.81 -15.76 -3.19
CA ALA A 263 8.23 -15.86 -3.54
C ALA A 263 9.07 -16.58 -2.49
N PHE A 264 8.63 -16.58 -1.23
CA PHE A 264 9.31 -17.22 -0.11
C PHE A 264 8.62 -18.49 0.40
N GLY A 265 7.53 -18.93 -0.26
CA GLY A 265 6.83 -20.15 0.10
C GLY A 265 6.08 -20.07 1.42
N MET A 266 5.66 -18.87 1.85
CA MET A 266 4.95 -18.64 3.10
C MET A 266 3.43 -18.70 2.89
N PRO A 267 2.68 -19.43 3.70
CA PRO A 267 1.21 -19.37 3.71
C PRO A 267 0.71 -17.96 4.02
N GLN A 268 -0.38 -17.56 3.35
CA GLN A 268 -1.02 -16.28 3.61
C GLN A 268 -2.52 -16.43 3.85
N VAL A 269 -3.06 -15.60 4.74
CA VAL A 269 -4.49 -15.51 5.01
C VAL A 269 -5.07 -14.33 4.26
N LEU A 270 -5.99 -14.60 3.35
CA LEU A 270 -6.60 -13.59 2.50
C LEU A 270 -7.83 -12.98 3.19
N ILE A 271 -7.78 -11.69 3.46
CA ILE A 271 -8.88 -10.92 4.07
C ILE A 271 -9.57 -10.11 2.96
N PRO A 272 -10.75 -10.54 2.50
CA PRO A 272 -11.43 -9.88 1.38
C PRO A 272 -12.02 -8.51 1.73
N ASP A 273 -12.52 -8.34 2.95
CA ASP A 273 -12.97 -7.05 3.47
C ASP A 273 -12.29 -6.75 4.81
N PRO A 274 -11.26 -5.91 4.80
CA PRO A 274 -10.54 -5.57 6.02
C PRO A 274 -11.37 -4.75 7.03
N ARG A 275 -12.56 -4.26 6.66
CA ARG A 275 -13.48 -3.57 7.57
C ARG A 275 -14.33 -4.56 8.38
N ASN A 276 -14.40 -5.81 7.97
CA ASN A 276 -15.07 -6.87 8.73
C ASN A 276 -14.15 -7.36 9.87
N VAL A 277 -14.18 -6.63 10.97
CA VAL A 277 -13.35 -6.90 12.16
C VAL A 277 -13.58 -8.29 12.72
N GLU A 278 -14.83 -8.76 12.76
CA GLU A 278 -15.19 -10.09 13.26
C GLU A 278 -14.55 -11.21 12.44
N HIS A 279 -14.52 -11.04 11.12
CA HIS A 279 -13.84 -11.98 10.24
C HIS A 279 -12.34 -12.00 10.53
N ILE A 280 -11.70 -10.84 10.66
CA ILE A 280 -10.25 -10.77 10.96
C ILE A 280 -9.95 -11.44 12.30
N VAL A 281 -10.74 -11.18 13.33
CA VAL A 281 -10.58 -11.78 14.66
C VAL A 281 -10.70 -13.31 14.60
N ARG A 282 -11.65 -13.83 13.84
CA ARG A 282 -11.79 -15.26 13.60
C ARG A 282 -10.56 -15.84 12.89
N GLU A 283 -10.12 -15.22 11.78
CA GLU A 283 -8.94 -15.69 11.05
C GLU A 283 -7.65 -15.60 11.90
N LEU A 284 -7.47 -14.56 12.71
CA LEU A 284 -6.36 -14.46 13.66
C LEU A 284 -6.34 -15.65 14.63
N ARG A 285 -7.51 -16.01 15.17
CA ARG A 285 -7.65 -17.13 16.11
C ARG A 285 -7.38 -18.49 15.45
N GLU A 286 -7.92 -18.70 14.24
CA GLU A 286 -7.90 -20.01 13.58
C GLU A 286 -6.61 -20.28 12.81
N SER A 287 -5.96 -19.25 12.25
CA SER A 287 -4.77 -19.42 11.43
C SER A 287 -3.46 -19.23 12.19
N GLY A 288 -3.49 -18.58 13.37
CA GLY A 288 -2.31 -18.32 14.19
C GLY A 288 -1.16 -17.66 13.43
N PRO A 289 -1.37 -16.51 12.76
CA PRO A 289 -0.34 -15.91 11.95
C PRO A 289 0.84 -15.42 12.80
N SER A 290 2.04 -15.54 12.27
CA SER A 290 3.26 -15.00 12.89
C SER A 290 3.52 -13.55 12.50
N PHE A 291 2.95 -13.12 11.37
CA PHE A 291 3.06 -11.75 10.83
C PHE A 291 1.67 -11.18 10.52
N VAL A 292 1.39 -10.00 11.07
CA VAL A 292 0.15 -9.27 10.83
C VAL A 292 0.47 -7.91 10.23
N GLY A 293 -0.06 -7.61 9.04
CA GLY A 293 0.19 -6.35 8.34
C GLY A 293 -1.09 -5.55 8.14
N ASN A 294 -1.15 -4.30 8.63
CA ASN A 294 -2.33 -3.45 8.50
C ASN A 294 -1.96 -1.96 8.44
N VAL A 295 -2.88 -1.16 7.90
CA VAL A 295 -2.83 0.30 8.05
C VAL A 295 -3.23 0.72 9.47
N PRO A 296 -2.79 1.90 9.96
CA PRO A 296 -3.13 2.38 11.30
C PRO A 296 -4.63 2.39 11.60
N SER A 297 -5.47 2.85 10.66
CA SER A 297 -6.93 2.92 10.82
C SER A 297 -7.54 1.53 11.10
N LEU A 298 -7.04 0.48 10.45
CA LEU A 298 -7.52 -0.88 10.68
C LEU A 298 -7.09 -1.40 12.07
N TYR A 299 -5.86 -1.13 12.51
CA TYR A 299 -5.45 -1.46 13.88
C TYR A 299 -6.31 -0.75 14.93
N LEU A 300 -6.71 0.50 14.69
CA LEU A 300 -7.62 1.22 15.58
C LEU A 300 -9.01 0.59 15.64
N MET A 301 -9.52 0.12 14.49
CA MET A 301 -10.80 -0.62 14.45
C MET A 301 -10.70 -1.94 15.24
N LEU A 302 -9.61 -2.68 15.07
CA LEU A 302 -9.35 -3.93 15.80
C LEU A 302 -9.24 -3.68 17.31
N LEU A 303 -8.54 -2.63 17.74
CA LEU A 303 -8.45 -2.24 19.15
C LEU A 303 -9.80 -1.89 19.77
N GLY A 304 -10.76 -1.43 18.99
CA GLY A 304 -12.14 -1.19 19.42
C GLY A 304 -12.94 -2.47 19.71
N ASN A 305 -12.49 -3.64 19.20
CA ASN A 305 -13.18 -4.91 19.37
C ASN A 305 -12.70 -5.65 20.62
N GLU A 306 -13.63 -6.10 21.47
CA GLU A 306 -13.27 -6.80 22.72
C GLU A 306 -12.64 -8.17 22.48
N ASP A 307 -13.13 -8.91 21.49
CA ASP A 307 -12.62 -10.25 21.19
C ASP A 307 -11.20 -10.19 20.63
N PHE A 308 -10.86 -9.14 19.85
CA PHE A 308 -9.49 -8.88 19.44
C PHE A 308 -8.56 -8.72 20.65
N ARG A 309 -8.97 -7.93 21.63
CA ARG A 309 -8.15 -7.68 22.84
C ARG A 309 -7.95 -8.90 23.73
N LYS A 310 -8.78 -9.94 23.55
CA LYS A 310 -8.71 -11.21 24.30
C LYS A 310 -7.96 -12.32 23.57
N LEU A 311 -7.52 -12.06 22.31
CA LEU A 311 -6.77 -13.07 21.55
C LEU A 311 -5.39 -13.34 22.19
N ASP A 312 -4.90 -14.55 21.99
CA ASP A 312 -3.51 -14.91 22.27
C ASP A 312 -2.63 -14.50 21.10
N PHE A 313 -1.76 -13.53 21.34
CA PHE A 313 -0.77 -13.05 20.38
C PHE A 313 0.63 -13.63 20.59
N SER A 314 0.80 -14.67 21.40
CA SER A 314 2.12 -15.25 21.69
C SER A 314 2.83 -15.74 20.43
N GLY A 315 2.09 -16.29 19.45
CA GLY A 315 2.60 -16.72 18.15
C GLY A 315 2.91 -15.60 17.18
N VAL A 316 2.35 -14.39 17.37
CA VAL A 316 2.63 -13.23 16.51
C VAL A 316 4.00 -12.68 16.84
N LYS A 317 4.89 -12.64 15.85
CA LYS A 317 6.25 -12.07 15.95
C LYS A 317 6.24 -10.57 15.63
N TYR A 318 5.50 -10.18 14.61
CA TYR A 318 5.49 -8.80 14.09
C TYR A 318 4.09 -8.32 13.71
N CYS A 319 3.81 -7.07 14.09
CA CYS A 319 2.67 -6.29 13.62
C CYS A 319 3.19 -5.13 12.78
N MET A 320 3.16 -5.26 11.45
CA MET A 320 3.65 -4.21 10.55
C MET A 320 2.59 -3.15 10.29
N SER A 321 2.97 -1.89 10.36
CA SER A 321 2.13 -0.75 9.97
C SER A 321 2.86 0.18 9.00
N GLY A 322 2.12 0.67 8.02
CA GLY A 322 2.64 1.61 7.03
C GLY A 322 1.52 2.31 6.27
N ALA A 323 1.89 2.98 5.21
CA ALA A 323 1.01 3.76 4.33
C ALA A 323 0.41 5.04 4.96
N ALA A 324 0.37 5.20 6.27
CA ALA A 324 -0.03 6.41 6.98
C ALA A 324 0.74 6.52 8.31
N ALA A 325 0.81 7.71 8.88
CA ALA A 325 1.37 7.91 10.22
C ALA A 325 0.52 7.18 11.27
N PHE A 326 1.18 6.57 12.25
CA PHE A 326 0.52 5.91 13.37
C PHE A 326 0.86 6.69 14.66
N PRO A 327 -0.13 7.31 15.33
CA PRO A 327 0.13 8.09 16.54
C PRO A 327 0.80 7.24 17.63
N VAL A 328 1.86 7.76 18.23
CA VAL A 328 2.71 7.02 19.18
C VAL A 328 1.92 6.41 20.34
N ASP A 329 0.94 7.15 20.88
CA ASP A 329 0.11 6.64 21.97
C ASP A 329 -0.76 5.46 21.54
N LYS A 330 -1.19 5.42 20.26
CA LYS A 330 -1.96 4.32 19.68
C LYS A 330 -1.07 3.11 19.39
N VAL A 331 0.18 3.33 18.98
CA VAL A 331 1.19 2.26 18.87
C VAL A 331 1.39 1.59 20.23
N ARG A 332 1.58 2.38 21.31
CA ARG A 332 1.72 1.85 22.68
C ARG A 332 0.48 1.07 23.13
N LEU A 333 -0.71 1.60 22.82
CA LEU A 333 -1.96 0.90 23.11
C LEU A 333 -2.05 -0.44 22.36
N LEU A 334 -1.67 -0.49 21.08
CA LEU A 334 -1.65 -1.73 20.33
C LEU A 334 -0.65 -2.72 20.95
N GLU A 335 0.56 -2.27 21.28
CA GLU A 335 1.59 -3.13 21.90
C GLU A 335 1.18 -3.65 23.28
N SER A 336 0.35 -2.93 24.04
CA SER A 336 -0.20 -3.45 25.30
C SER A 336 -1.13 -4.63 25.10
N VAL A 337 -1.68 -4.82 23.90
CA VAL A 337 -2.55 -5.95 23.51
C VAL A 337 -1.76 -7.06 22.82
N VAL A 338 -1.00 -6.70 21.77
CA VAL A 338 -0.31 -7.71 20.93
C VAL A 338 1.05 -8.15 21.49
N GLY A 339 1.59 -7.39 22.43
CA GLY A 339 2.91 -7.61 23.04
C GLY A 339 3.90 -6.48 22.71
N ALA A 340 4.70 -6.11 23.70
CA ALA A 340 5.70 -5.05 23.59
C ALA A 340 6.77 -5.38 22.54
N GLY A 341 7.18 -4.39 21.77
CA GLY A 341 8.22 -4.49 20.75
C GLY A 341 7.81 -5.24 19.47
N LYS A 342 6.54 -5.62 19.31
CA LYS A 342 6.06 -6.30 18.10
C LYS A 342 5.69 -5.34 16.97
N MET A 343 5.41 -4.08 17.27
CA MET A 343 5.13 -3.08 16.23
C MET A 343 6.34 -2.80 15.35
N LEU A 344 6.10 -2.80 14.05
CA LEU A 344 7.07 -2.52 13.00
C LEU A 344 6.51 -1.45 12.07
N GLU A 345 6.87 -0.20 12.31
CA GLU A 345 6.51 0.89 11.42
C GLU A 345 7.44 0.89 10.21
N VAL A 346 6.86 1.01 9.02
CA VAL A 346 7.58 1.06 7.75
C VAL A 346 7.13 2.27 6.93
N TRP A 347 8.01 2.76 6.08
CA TRP A 347 7.69 3.85 5.16
C TRP A 347 8.19 3.55 3.76
N GLY A 348 7.46 4.09 2.81
CA GLY A 348 7.74 4.00 1.40
C GLY A 348 6.51 4.38 0.57
N MET A 349 6.59 4.12 -0.72
CA MET A 349 5.57 4.51 -1.68
C MET A 349 5.52 3.51 -2.85
N THR A 350 4.46 3.57 -3.64
CA THR A 350 4.31 2.70 -4.81
C THR A 350 5.54 2.74 -5.70
N GLU A 351 6.10 3.92 -5.90
CA GLU A 351 7.25 4.21 -6.74
C GLU A 351 8.57 3.60 -6.23
N THR A 352 8.56 2.99 -5.04
CA THR A 352 9.73 2.33 -4.43
C THR A 352 9.50 0.85 -4.09
N SER A 353 8.46 0.23 -4.62
CA SER A 353 8.20 -1.23 -4.71
C SER A 353 7.79 -2.03 -3.46
N PRO A 354 7.33 -1.55 -2.31
CA PRO A 354 7.06 -0.18 -1.90
C PRO A 354 8.01 0.38 -0.83
N LEU A 355 8.90 -0.43 -0.21
CA LEU A 355 9.60 -0.10 1.03
C LEU A 355 10.89 0.69 0.80
N ILE A 356 11.09 1.74 1.60
CA ILE A 356 12.34 2.50 1.68
C ILE A 356 13.00 2.31 3.05
N THR A 357 12.19 2.42 4.14
CA THR A 357 12.67 2.28 5.51
C THR A 357 11.77 1.33 6.30
N ALA A 358 12.34 0.73 7.35
CA ALA A 358 11.62 -0.06 8.33
C ALA A 358 12.29 0.09 9.70
N ASN A 359 11.51 0.05 10.79
CA ASN A 359 12.10 -0.12 12.11
C ASN A 359 12.84 -1.46 12.21
N PRO A 360 13.92 -1.58 12.99
CA PRO A 360 14.62 -2.84 13.21
C PRO A 360 13.67 -3.94 13.66
N ALA A 361 13.78 -5.13 13.07
CA ALA A 361 12.88 -6.23 13.39
C ALA A 361 13.09 -6.74 14.83
N ARG A 362 14.35 -6.82 15.27
CA ARG A 362 14.76 -7.37 16.57
C ARG A 362 15.43 -6.33 17.48
N GLY A 363 16.04 -5.30 16.90
CA GLY A 363 16.76 -4.25 17.60
C GLY A 363 15.85 -3.18 18.19
N ARG A 364 16.47 -2.06 18.52
CA ARG A 364 15.76 -0.92 19.12
C ARG A 364 14.81 -0.29 18.11
N LYS A 365 13.54 -0.21 18.45
CA LYS A 365 12.54 0.59 17.72
C LYS A 365 12.37 1.95 18.38
N LYS A 366 12.25 3.00 17.59
CA LYS A 366 11.96 4.35 18.08
C LYS A 366 10.53 4.73 17.68
N ALA A 367 9.69 4.92 18.68
CA ALA A 367 8.28 5.28 18.46
C ALA A 367 8.15 6.60 17.69
N GLY A 368 7.29 6.63 16.69
CA GLY A 368 7.09 7.75 15.77
C GLY A 368 8.14 7.86 14.67
N SER A 369 9.15 6.97 14.66
CA SER A 369 10.08 6.83 13.55
C SER A 369 9.56 5.76 12.58
N VAL A 370 9.79 5.99 11.29
CA VAL A 370 9.56 5.00 10.23
C VAL A 370 10.77 4.08 10.02
N GLY A 371 11.72 4.10 10.96
CA GLY A 371 12.88 3.22 11.00
C GLY A 371 14.09 3.73 10.24
N LEU A 372 14.87 2.78 9.76
CA LEU A 372 16.16 2.97 9.10
C LEU A 372 16.03 2.65 7.60
N PRO A 373 16.82 3.29 6.72
CA PRO A 373 16.91 2.89 5.32
C PRO A 373 17.25 1.41 5.18
N LEU A 374 16.53 0.70 4.30
CA LEU A 374 16.75 -0.73 4.04
C LEU A 374 18.13 -0.99 3.37
N PRO A 375 18.68 -2.21 3.46
CA PRO A 375 19.92 -2.60 2.80
C PRO A 375 19.97 -2.19 1.33
N ALA A 376 21.15 -1.87 0.81
CA ALA A 376 21.39 -1.43 -0.57
C ALA A 376 20.56 -0.21 -1.00
N THR A 377 20.00 0.56 -0.06
CA THR A 377 19.29 1.82 -0.31
C THR A 377 20.21 3.00 0.00
N ARG A 378 20.40 3.89 -0.96
CA ARG A 378 21.00 5.21 -0.72
C ARG A 378 19.89 6.15 -0.28
N PHE A 379 20.16 6.94 0.75
CA PHE A 379 19.16 7.82 1.36
C PHE A 379 19.79 9.17 1.71
N ARG A 380 19.07 10.25 1.41
CA ARG A 380 19.47 11.62 1.72
C ARG A 380 18.26 12.45 2.12
N ILE A 381 18.51 13.54 2.81
CA ILE A 381 17.54 14.60 3.05
C ILE A 381 18.09 15.86 2.42
N VAL A 382 17.28 16.51 1.57
CA VAL A 382 17.70 17.66 0.77
C VAL A 382 16.81 18.87 1.03
N ASP A 383 17.31 20.05 0.68
CA ASP A 383 16.59 21.30 0.84
C ASP A 383 15.25 21.30 0.09
N LEU A 384 14.27 22.00 0.65
CA LEU A 384 12.92 22.10 0.05
C LEU A 384 12.82 23.13 -1.08
N ALA A 385 13.82 23.99 -1.27
CA ALA A 385 13.76 25.05 -2.26
C ALA A 385 14.15 24.54 -3.65
N HIS A 386 15.22 23.78 -3.74
CA HIS A 386 15.77 23.29 -5.00
C HIS A 386 15.82 21.75 -5.05
N GLY A 387 15.84 21.09 -3.89
CA GLY A 387 15.84 19.63 -3.78
C GLY A 387 17.16 18.97 -4.18
N CYS A 388 18.29 19.70 -4.08
CA CYS A 388 19.59 19.18 -4.50
C CYS A 388 20.71 19.34 -3.47
N THR A 389 20.53 20.17 -2.44
CA THR A 389 21.53 20.38 -1.40
C THR A 389 21.19 19.56 -0.16
N GLU A 390 22.13 18.72 0.29
CA GLU A 390 21.95 17.96 1.54
C GLU A 390 21.78 18.93 2.73
N VAL A 391 20.77 18.64 3.58
CA VAL A 391 20.65 19.31 4.88
C VAL A 391 21.38 18.52 5.96
N PRO A 392 21.88 19.17 7.03
CA PRO A 392 22.52 18.48 8.14
C PRO A 392 21.60 17.44 8.79
N VAL A 393 22.19 16.36 9.33
CA VAL A 393 21.46 15.37 10.16
C VAL A 393 20.80 16.09 11.33
N GLY A 394 19.52 15.86 11.54
CA GLY A 394 18.67 16.54 12.53
C GLY A 394 17.79 17.63 11.92
N GLU A 395 18.14 18.18 10.77
CA GLU A 395 17.33 19.20 10.09
C GLU A 395 16.28 18.57 9.17
N GLU A 396 15.22 19.35 8.89
CA GLU A 396 14.11 18.94 8.05
C GLU A 396 14.36 19.27 6.58
N GLY A 397 14.03 18.34 5.69
CA GLY A 397 14.10 18.50 4.26
C GLY A 397 13.29 17.45 3.52
N GLU A 398 13.35 17.43 2.19
CA GLU A 398 12.73 16.40 1.37
C GLU A 398 13.53 15.09 1.51
N LEU A 399 12.80 14.00 1.78
CA LEU A 399 13.35 12.65 1.82
C LEU A 399 13.54 12.14 0.40
N ILE A 400 14.77 11.79 0.02
CA ILE A 400 15.07 11.21 -1.29
C ILE A 400 15.79 9.88 -1.15
N CYS A 401 15.55 8.97 -2.08
CA CYS A 401 16.23 7.68 -2.08
C CYS A 401 16.66 7.24 -3.48
N SER A 402 17.68 6.38 -3.53
CA SER A 402 18.16 5.73 -4.75
C SER A 402 18.45 4.27 -4.44
N GLY A 403 18.04 3.35 -5.32
CA GLY A 403 18.23 1.92 -5.15
C GLY A 403 17.49 1.12 -6.19
N ALA A 404 17.74 -0.17 -6.23
CA ALA A 404 17.16 -1.08 -7.22
C ALA A 404 15.63 -1.22 -7.10
N GLN A 405 15.05 -0.87 -5.94
CA GLN A 405 13.61 -0.87 -5.71
C GLN A 405 12.87 0.32 -6.32
N VAL A 406 13.57 1.34 -6.82
CA VAL A 406 12.97 2.54 -7.41
C VAL A 406 12.39 2.22 -8.78
N MET A 407 11.18 2.69 -9.04
CA MET A 407 10.44 2.46 -10.30
C MET A 407 11.22 2.88 -11.54
N ARG A 408 10.84 2.33 -12.68
CA ARG A 408 11.35 2.76 -13.99
C ARG A 408 10.88 4.17 -14.39
N GLY A 409 9.70 4.58 -13.91
CA GLY A 409 9.04 5.86 -14.24
C GLY A 409 7.53 5.70 -14.28
N TYR A 410 6.84 6.77 -14.64
CA TYR A 410 5.38 6.75 -14.83
C TYR A 410 5.00 6.43 -16.28
N TRP A 411 4.00 5.56 -16.45
CA TRP A 411 3.48 5.12 -17.74
C TRP A 411 2.98 6.30 -18.57
N ASN A 412 3.54 6.48 -19.77
CA ASN A 412 3.19 7.57 -20.69
C ASN A 412 3.22 8.98 -20.08
N ARG A 413 4.06 9.21 -19.06
CA ARG A 413 4.17 10.49 -18.33
C ARG A 413 5.65 10.89 -18.18
N PRO A 414 6.35 11.28 -19.27
CA PRO A 414 7.78 11.58 -19.20
C PRO A 414 8.11 12.84 -18.39
N ALA A 415 7.22 13.84 -18.36
CA ALA A 415 7.43 15.03 -17.56
C ALA A 415 7.36 14.76 -16.06
N GLU A 416 6.33 14.02 -15.63
CA GLU A 416 6.16 13.61 -14.24
C GLU A 416 7.25 12.65 -13.79
N THR A 417 7.75 11.79 -14.71
CA THR A 417 8.89 10.93 -14.45
C THR A 417 10.14 11.75 -14.16
N ARG A 418 10.47 12.73 -15.00
CA ARG A 418 11.62 13.63 -14.75
C ARG A 418 11.51 14.45 -13.47
N ASN A 419 10.28 14.81 -13.09
CA ASN A 419 10.06 15.53 -11.83
C ASN A 419 10.28 14.67 -10.60
N ALA A 420 9.91 13.37 -10.67
CA ALA A 420 10.04 12.44 -9.56
C ALA A 420 11.43 11.77 -9.51
N LEU A 421 11.99 11.45 -10.67
CA LEU A 421 13.31 10.81 -10.80
C LEU A 421 14.31 11.84 -11.33
N ARG A 422 15.18 12.34 -10.43
CA ARG A 422 16.19 13.37 -10.77
C ARG A 422 17.59 12.77 -10.66
N GLU A 423 18.46 13.21 -11.54
CA GLU A 423 19.86 12.79 -11.51
C GLU A 423 20.67 13.76 -10.65
N HIS A 424 21.36 13.23 -9.63
CA HIS A 424 22.29 13.93 -8.75
C HIS A 424 23.52 13.05 -8.54
N ASP A 425 24.71 13.62 -8.65
CA ASP A 425 25.99 12.93 -8.41
C ASP A 425 26.14 11.60 -9.16
N GLY A 426 25.68 11.56 -10.42
CA GLY A 426 25.74 10.37 -11.27
C GLY A 426 24.81 9.22 -10.88
N ALA A 427 23.80 9.48 -10.06
CA ALA A 427 22.76 8.52 -9.71
C ALA A 427 21.36 9.11 -9.85
N VAL A 428 20.40 8.23 -10.16
CA VAL A 428 18.98 8.61 -10.20
C VAL A 428 18.39 8.51 -8.79
N TRP A 429 17.77 9.60 -8.36
CA TRP A 429 17.12 9.72 -7.06
C TRP A 429 15.63 9.90 -7.20
N MET A 430 14.88 9.15 -6.41
CA MET A 430 13.45 9.33 -6.23
C MET A 430 13.20 10.47 -5.24
N HIS A 431 12.59 11.54 -5.70
CA HIS A 431 12.06 12.64 -4.91
C HIS A 431 10.67 12.24 -4.42
N THR A 432 10.56 11.95 -3.12
CA THR A 432 9.34 11.35 -2.57
C THR A 432 8.21 12.36 -2.36
N GLY A 433 8.55 13.64 -2.26
CA GLY A 433 7.62 14.70 -1.87
C GLY A 433 7.22 14.62 -0.39
N ASP A 434 7.84 13.74 0.40
CA ASP A 434 7.66 13.66 1.85
C ASP A 434 8.78 14.45 2.54
N VAL A 435 8.41 15.25 3.54
CA VAL A 435 9.33 16.03 4.37
C VAL A 435 9.62 15.27 5.65
N GLY A 436 10.88 15.23 6.04
CA GLY A 436 11.27 14.56 7.26
C GLY A 436 12.66 14.93 7.71
N ARG A 437 13.11 14.26 8.76
CA ARG A 437 14.46 14.40 9.33
C ARG A 437 15.02 13.06 9.73
N MET A 438 16.32 12.98 9.90
CA MET A 438 17.02 11.82 10.42
C MET A 438 17.69 12.20 11.75
N ASP A 439 17.58 11.34 12.76
CA ASP A 439 18.30 11.58 14.01
C ASP A 439 19.75 11.06 13.94
N GLU A 440 20.53 11.32 15.00
CA GLU A 440 21.95 10.91 15.08
C GLU A 440 22.15 9.38 15.04
N ASP A 441 21.14 8.59 15.41
CA ASP A 441 21.16 7.13 15.31
C ASP A 441 20.74 6.61 13.93
N GLY A 442 20.36 7.51 13.01
CA GLY A 442 19.98 7.19 11.64
C GLY A 442 18.49 6.88 11.45
N TYR A 443 17.66 7.05 12.48
CA TYR A 443 16.21 6.84 12.36
C TYR A 443 15.55 7.99 11.63
N VAL A 444 14.68 7.63 10.68
CA VAL A 444 13.94 8.58 9.85
C VAL A 444 12.59 8.88 10.48
N TYR A 445 12.22 10.15 10.50
CA TYR A 445 10.93 10.66 10.95
C TYR A 445 10.29 11.41 9.79
N VAL A 446 9.13 10.94 9.34
CA VAL A 446 8.31 11.66 8.35
C VAL A 446 7.51 12.72 9.09
N VAL A 447 7.69 13.98 8.70
CA VAL A 447 7.04 15.12 9.35
C VAL A 447 5.73 15.47 8.64
N ASP A 448 5.76 15.58 7.30
CA ASP A 448 4.56 15.86 6.48
C ASP A 448 4.84 15.58 5.00
N ARG A 449 3.83 15.84 4.17
CA ARG A 449 4.02 15.98 2.72
C ARG A 449 4.29 17.42 2.35
N ALA A 450 5.25 17.68 1.49
CA ALA A 450 5.59 19.04 1.05
C ALA A 450 4.37 19.83 0.54
N LYS A 451 3.44 19.15 -0.13
CA LYS A 451 2.19 19.71 -0.68
C LYS A 451 1.03 19.86 0.33
N ASP A 452 1.11 19.19 1.47
CA ASP A 452 0.12 19.29 2.56
C ASP A 452 0.59 20.23 3.66
N MET A 453 1.84 20.71 3.57
CA MET A 453 2.39 21.76 4.41
C MET A 453 1.62 23.07 4.20
N ILE A 454 1.19 23.68 5.29
CA ILE A 454 0.39 24.89 5.29
C ILE A 454 1.32 26.09 5.52
N ILE A 455 1.21 27.13 4.72
CA ILE A 455 2.03 28.35 4.85
C ILE A 455 1.21 29.43 5.56
N VAL A 456 1.58 29.80 6.77
CA VAL A 456 0.91 30.83 7.57
C VAL A 456 1.85 32.00 7.81
N GLY A 457 1.69 33.09 7.08
CA GLY A 457 2.54 34.27 7.23
C GLY A 457 4.03 33.99 7.06
N GLY A 458 4.41 33.10 6.13
CA GLY A 458 5.78 32.66 5.90
C GLY A 458 6.27 31.52 6.80
N TYR A 459 5.51 31.15 7.83
CA TYR A 459 5.83 30.00 8.68
C TYR A 459 5.26 28.71 8.10
N LYS A 460 6.06 27.65 8.16
CA LYS A 460 5.65 26.32 7.76
C LYS A 460 4.88 25.65 8.91
N VAL A 461 3.67 25.18 8.63
CA VAL A 461 2.85 24.40 9.56
C VAL A 461 2.70 23.00 8.98
N PHE A 462 3.28 22.03 9.65
CA PHE A 462 3.16 20.63 9.29
C PHE A 462 1.86 20.07 9.85
N SER A 463 1.01 19.59 8.96
CA SER A 463 -0.34 19.16 9.31
C SER A 463 -0.32 17.98 10.27
N SER A 464 0.55 17.01 10.05
CA SER A 464 0.67 15.82 10.89
C SER A 464 1.15 16.15 12.32
N GLU A 465 2.09 17.10 12.48
CA GLU A 465 2.54 17.54 13.83
C GLU A 465 1.38 18.09 14.68
N VAL A 466 0.49 18.83 14.03
CA VAL A 466 -0.67 19.42 14.70
C VAL A 466 -1.74 18.36 14.95
N GLU A 467 -2.02 17.50 13.97
CA GLU A 467 -2.95 16.38 14.09
C GLU A 467 -2.56 15.44 15.24
N ASP A 468 -1.28 15.11 15.40
CA ASP A 468 -0.77 14.26 16.49
C ASP A 468 -1.04 14.83 17.88
N LYS A 469 -1.07 16.16 18.02
CA LYS A 469 -1.45 16.79 19.27
C LYS A 469 -2.95 16.65 19.53
N PHE A 470 -3.79 16.88 18.50
CA PHE A 470 -5.23 16.74 18.63
C PHE A 470 -5.70 15.30 18.85
N TYR A 471 -4.98 14.29 18.35
CA TYR A 471 -5.27 12.88 18.66
C TYR A 471 -5.15 12.53 20.17
N LYS A 472 -4.47 13.37 20.97
CA LYS A 472 -4.39 13.22 22.43
C LYS A 472 -5.61 13.78 23.15
N HIS A 473 -6.45 14.53 22.45
CA HIS A 473 -7.65 15.12 23.02
C HIS A 473 -8.80 14.10 23.03
N PRO A 474 -9.49 13.88 24.18
CA PRO A 474 -10.50 12.82 24.33
C PRO A 474 -11.69 12.97 23.38
N ALA A 475 -12.02 14.18 22.94
CA ALA A 475 -13.11 14.42 22.00
C ALA A 475 -12.77 14.06 20.54
N VAL A 476 -11.50 13.81 20.21
CA VAL A 476 -11.05 13.55 18.83
C VAL A 476 -10.97 12.05 18.56
N GLY A 477 -11.82 11.55 17.67
CA GLY A 477 -11.74 10.20 17.13
C GLY A 477 -10.80 10.11 15.92
N LEU A 478 -11.04 11.00 14.95
CA LEU A 478 -10.19 11.19 13.77
C LEU A 478 -10.14 12.68 13.44
N CYS A 479 -9.01 13.20 12.97
CA CYS A 479 -8.91 14.58 12.53
C CYS A 479 -8.03 14.74 11.29
N ALA A 480 -8.20 15.87 10.61
CA ALA A 480 -7.38 16.28 9.49
C ALA A 480 -7.16 17.80 9.54
N LEU A 481 -5.90 18.22 9.40
CA LEU A 481 -5.53 19.61 9.27
C LEU A 481 -5.31 19.96 7.79
N ILE A 482 -5.95 21.02 7.34
CA ILE A 482 -5.81 21.52 5.97
C ILE A 482 -5.58 23.03 5.94
N GLY A 483 -4.85 23.52 4.94
CA GLY A 483 -4.76 24.93 4.61
C GLY A 483 -5.88 25.34 3.67
N LEU A 484 -6.47 26.50 3.91
CA LEU A 484 -7.39 27.17 3.02
C LEU A 484 -6.78 28.49 2.56
N PRO A 485 -7.06 28.95 1.31
CA PRO A 485 -6.63 30.26 0.85
C PRO A 485 -7.06 31.36 1.81
N ASN A 486 -6.16 32.30 2.14
CA ASN A 486 -6.49 33.45 2.95
C ASN A 486 -6.91 34.61 2.04
N PRO A 487 -8.19 35.06 2.06
CA PRO A 487 -8.65 36.13 1.19
C PRO A 487 -7.95 37.47 1.42
N GLU A 488 -7.45 37.69 2.64
CA GLU A 488 -6.78 38.96 3.02
C GLU A 488 -5.26 38.95 2.70
N ARG A 489 -4.68 37.73 2.55
CA ARG A 489 -3.23 37.55 2.31
C ARG A 489 -3.01 36.38 1.34
N PRO A 490 -2.89 36.66 0.02
CA PRO A 490 -2.81 35.61 -1.01
C PRO A 490 -1.59 34.67 -0.89
N ASP A 491 -0.54 35.10 -0.20
CA ASP A 491 0.70 34.35 0.07
C ASP A 491 0.66 33.56 1.39
N SER A 492 -0.50 33.52 2.04
CA SER A 492 -0.70 32.83 3.33
C SER A 492 -1.98 32.00 3.29
N GLU A 493 -2.04 30.99 4.15
CA GLU A 493 -3.20 30.11 4.31
C GLU A 493 -3.82 30.26 5.70
N VAL A 494 -5.08 29.88 5.81
CA VAL A 494 -5.80 29.75 7.08
C VAL A 494 -5.85 28.28 7.48
N VAL A 495 -5.42 27.98 8.69
CA VAL A 495 -5.42 26.60 9.23
C VAL A 495 -6.84 26.20 9.62
N LYS A 496 -7.34 25.11 9.04
CA LYS A 496 -8.63 24.50 9.34
C LYS A 496 -8.43 23.08 9.88
N LEU A 497 -9.07 22.77 11.01
CA LEU A 497 -9.15 21.44 11.58
C LEU A 497 -10.52 20.83 11.29
N VAL A 498 -10.54 19.69 10.59
CA VAL A 498 -11.74 18.87 10.41
C VAL A 498 -11.72 17.75 11.44
N VAL A 499 -12.78 17.56 12.18
CA VAL A 499 -12.87 16.64 13.33
C VAL A 499 -14.03 15.67 13.15
N GLN A 500 -13.73 14.39 13.26
CA GLN A 500 -14.70 13.34 13.55
C GLN A 500 -14.63 13.07 15.05
N LYS A 501 -15.72 13.34 15.77
CA LYS A 501 -15.76 13.18 17.22
C LYS A 501 -15.52 11.72 17.64
N SER A 502 -14.90 11.53 18.79
CA SER A 502 -14.75 10.21 19.40
C SER A 502 -16.12 9.63 19.78
N PRO A 503 -16.27 8.30 19.90
CA PRO A 503 -17.53 7.69 20.31
C PRO A 503 -18.07 8.23 21.62
N ALA A 504 -17.18 8.55 22.58
CA ALA A 504 -17.55 9.11 23.88
C ALA A 504 -18.12 10.54 23.81
N CYS A 505 -17.76 11.30 22.78
CA CYS A 505 -18.19 12.70 22.60
C CYS A 505 -19.12 12.88 21.38
N ARG A 506 -19.63 11.79 20.79
CA ARG A 506 -20.44 11.84 19.56
C ARG A 506 -21.65 12.77 19.70
N GLU A 507 -22.34 12.68 20.83
CA GLU A 507 -23.58 13.43 21.10
C GLU A 507 -23.32 14.82 21.72
N ALA A 508 -22.05 15.16 22.03
CA ALA A 508 -21.74 16.48 22.60
C ALA A 508 -21.97 17.58 21.55
N PRO A 509 -22.53 18.74 21.92
CA PRO A 509 -22.73 19.85 21.00
C PRO A 509 -21.42 20.31 20.35
N ASP A 510 -21.43 20.57 19.05
CA ASP A 510 -20.23 20.97 18.31
C ASP A 510 -19.57 22.22 18.89
N GLY A 511 -20.36 23.20 19.34
CA GLY A 511 -19.86 24.44 19.95
C GLY A 511 -19.10 24.23 21.28
N GLU A 512 -19.51 23.25 22.07
CA GLU A 512 -18.81 22.90 23.33
C GLU A 512 -17.48 22.20 22.99
N VAL A 513 -17.49 21.24 22.08
CA VAL A 513 -16.28 20.54 21.65
C VAL A 513 -15.31 21.51 20.98
N GLU A 514 -15.81 22.45 20.16
CA GLU A 514 -14.96 23.47 19.54
C GLU A 514 -14.30 24.37 20.58
N ALA A 515 -15.06 24.82 21.60
CA ALA A 515 -14.52 25.68 22.67
C ALA A 515 -13.37 24.97 23.41
N ASP A 516 -13.54 23.68 23.71
CA ASP A 516 -12.54 22.84 24.37
C ASP A 516 -11.30 22.63 23.47
N LEU A 517 -11.50 22.27 22.20
CA LEU A 517 -10.40 22.14 21.24
C LEU A 517 -9.64 23.46 21.01
N ARG A 518 -10.32 24.60 21.03
CA ARG A 518 -9.70 25.93 20.95
C ARG A 518 -8.86 26.24 22.20
N ALA A 519 -9.34 25.85 23.37
CA ALA A 519 -8.58 26.00 24.62
C ALA A 519 -7.34 25.11 24.59
N PHE A 520 -7.50 23.85 24.19
CA PHE A 520 -6.40 22.91 24.01
C PHE A 520 -5.34 23.42 23.00
N ALA A 521 -5.79 23.95 21.85
CA ALA A 521 -4.88 24.51 20.85
C ALA A 521 -4.07 25.68 21.40
N ARG A 522 -4.69 26.58 22.18
CA ARG A 522 -3.98 27.72 22.79
C ARG A 522 -2.91 27.29 23.80
N GLU A 523 -3.13 26.19 24.49
CA GLU A 523 -2.17 25.66 25.46
C GLU A 523 -1.02 24.90 24.77
N LYS A 524 -1.31 24.10 23.73
CA LYS A 524 -0.37 23.12 23.17
C LYS A 524 0.30 23.55 21.85
N LEU A 525 -0.17 24.62 21.22
CA LEU A 525 0.29 25.05 19.89
C LEU A 525 0.76 26.50 19.87
N ALA A 526 1.78 26.77 19.05
CA ALA A 526 2.14 28.14 18.71
C ALA A 526 0.98 28.82 17.96
N PRO A 527 0.77 30.15 18.12
CA PRO A 527 -0.39 30.86 17.56
C PRO A 527 -0.59 30.69 16.05
N TYR A 528 0.49 30.58 15.26
CA TYR A 528 0.44 30.37 13.83
C TYR A 528 0.07 28.93 13.43
N LYS A 529 0.26 27.93 14.31
CA LYS A 529 -0.14 26.54 14.13
C LYS A 529 -1.57 26.26 14.56
N ALA A 530 -2.16 27.13 15.39
CA ALA A 530 -3.49 26.92 15.95
C ALA A 530 -4.58 27.08 14.87
N PRO A 531 -5.50 26.12 14.72
CA PRO A 531 -6.60 26.23 13.76
C PRO A 531 -7.46 27.45 14.03
N LYS A 532 -7.85 28.13 12.96
CA LYS A 532 -8.80 29.26 13.02
C LYS A 532 -10.21 28.81 12.72
N ILE A 533 -10.35 27.74 11.93
CA ILE A 533 -11.62 27.15 11.52
C ILE A 533 -11.68 25.71 12.04
N TYR A 534 -12.82 25.34 12.59
CA TYR A 534 -13.14 23.97 13.02
C TYR A 534 -14.38 23.52 12.29
N GLU A 535 -14.33 22.31 11.74
CA GLU A 535 -15.48 21.66 11.08
C GLU A 535 -15.68 20.28 11.69
N PHE A 536 -16.92 19.96 12.05
CA PHE A 536 -17.29 18.65 12.57
C PHE A 536 -17.98 17.85 11.48
N VAL A 537 -17.60 16.59 11.35
CA VAL A 537 -18.15 15.66 10.35
C VAL A 537 -18.46 14.31 11.00
N ASP A 538 -19.48 13.63 10.52
CA ASP A 538 -19.82 12.27 10.98
C ASP A 538 -18.71 11.27 10.62
N ALA A 539 -18.11 11.44 9.46
CA ALA A 539 -16.99 10.62 8.99
C ALA A 539 -16.02 11.43 8.14
N ILE A 540 -14.74 11.35 8.48
CA ILE A 540 -13.66 11.90 7.64
C ILE A 540 -13.51 11.01 6.39
N PRO A 541 -13.52 11.60 5.17
CA PRO A 541 -13.33 10.85 3.94
C PRO A 541 -11.95 10.19 3.90
N LEU A 542 -11.94 8.89 3.58
CA LEU A 542 -10.74 8.10 3.42
C LEU A 542 -10.50 7.77 1.95
N THR A 543 -9.26 7.58 1.57
CA THR A 543 -8.88 7.02 0.27
C THR A 543 -9.20 5.52 0.22
N SER A 544 -9.09 4.91 -0.96
CA SER A 544 -9.28 3.47 -1.16
C SER A 544 -8.33 2.57 -0.34
N VAL A 545 -7.29 3.16 0.22
CA VAL A 545 -6.29 2.49 1.06
C VAL A 545 -6.36 2.91 2.54
N GLY A 546 -7.46 3.54 2.96
CA GLY A 546 -7.70 3.91 4.36
C GLY A 546 -6.95 5.16 4.85
N LYS A 547 -6.34 5.95 3.96
CA LYS A 547 -5.71 7.24 4.31
C LYS A 547 -6.74 8.36 4.30
N VAL A 548 -6.56 9.38 5.15
CA VAL A 548 -7.37 10.61 5.11
C VAL A 548 -7.26 11.28 3.73
N ASN A 549 -8.41 11.56 3.13
CA ASN A 549 -8.49 12.23 1.83
C ASN A 549 -8.57 13.75 2.00
N LYS A 550 -7.41 14.39 2.26
CA LYS A 550 -7.33 15.87 2.43
C LYS A 550 -7.81 16.64 1.19
N LYS A 551 -7.68 16.06 -0.02
CA LYS A 551 -8.20 16.69 -1.25
C LYS A 551 -9.74 16.82 -1.22
N ALA A 552 -10.44 15.77 -0.82
CA ALA A 552 -11.90 15.82 -0.67
C ALA A 552 -12.34 16.81 0.41
N LEU A 553 -11.53 17.01 1.47
CA LEU A 553 -11.80 18.00 2.51
C LEU A 553 -11.59 19.43 2.01
N ARG A 554 -10.53 19.70 1.22
CA ARG A 554 -10.30 21.03 0.61
C ARG A 554 -11.38 21.40 -0.41
N GLY A 555 -11.95 20.43 -1.13
CA GLY A 555 -13.03 20.65 -2.11
C GLY A 555 -14.42 20.89 -1.50
N ARG A 556 -14.57 20.76 -0.18
CA ARG A 556 -15.80 21.10 0.57
C ARG A 556 -15.78 22.50 1.14
N ALA A 557 -14.67 23.22 1.01
CA ALA A 557 -14.43 24.52 1.62
C ALA A 557 -14.86 25.68 0.69
#